data_7a549e78eda571300db07b3d6e41b4f7
#
_entry.id   7a549e78eda571300db07b3d6e41b4f7
#
_cell.length_a   1.000
_cell.length_b   1.000
_cell.length_c   1.000
_cell.angle_alpha   90.00
_cell.angle_beta   90.00
_cell.angle_gamma   90.00
#
_symmetry.space_group_name_H-M   'P 1'
#
loop_
_entity.id
_entity.type
_entity.pdbx_description
1 polymer ?
#
loop_
_entity_poly.entity_id
_entity_poly.type
_entity_poly.pdbx_seq_one_letter_code
_entity_poly.pdbx_strand_id
1 'polypeptide(L)'
;MKKLLVLTASIALMAGAAAADKLDDIKAAGKIVVGVKQDYKPWGYLDSSGNLLGLEIDLAKDVAKRLGVLAELVPVVASNRMEFLQQGRIDLVIATMGDNPKRREVVGMIEPNYYAGGANVIAPKISGLSTWEDLRGKDVCALQGAYYNKPVTQEYGTNILAFAGVPEATAALTNGSCVAFLYDNTWIESQLASDPVWADYSMPFITEQPQPWSIAVPLADLDQPYGLMMKEIVTDWHKSSFLIERNADNGIAPSPFLQEQHDKLQ
;
A
#
# COMPACT_ATOMS: atom_id res chain seq x y z
N MET A 1 -73.65 20.87 -29.60
CA MET A 1 -72.32 21.50 -29.41
C MET A 1 -71.48 20.58 -28.57
N LYS A 2 -70.56 19.73 -29.20
CA LYS A 2 -69.73 18.78 -28.53
C LYS A 2 -68.33 19.43 -28.32
N LYS A 3 -67.96 19.65 -27.06
CA LYS A 3 -66.64 20.16 -26.71
C LYS A 3 -65.63 18.98 -26.70
N LEU A 4 -64.63 19.00 -27.57
CA LEU A 4 -63.52 18.08 -27.63
C LEU A 4 -62.47 18.54 -26.60
N LEU A 5 -62.23 17.76 -25.58
CA LEU A 5 -61.09 17.95 -24.67
C LEU A 5 -59.84 17.27 -25.29
N VAL A 6 -58.84 18.08 -25.62
CA VAL A 6 -57.53 17.61 -26.05
C VAL A 6 -56.66 17.44 -24.77
N LEU A 7 -56.33 16.19 -24.45
CA LEU A 7 -55.45 15.83 -23.33
C LEU A 7 -54.02 15.81 -23.86
N THR A 8 -53.24 16.84 -23.59
CA THR A 8 -51.81 16.88 -23.91
C THR A 8 -51.03 16.10 -22.82
N ALA A 9 -50.52 14.91 -23.17
CA ALA A 9 -49.64 14.14 -22.32
C ALA A 9 -48.23 14.73 -22.41
N SER A 10 -47.78 15.37 -21.33
CA SER A 10 -46.39 15.80 -21.17
C SER A 10 -45.51 14.60 -20.79
N ILE A 11 -44.71 14.13 -21.73
CA ILE A 11 -43.67 13.14 -21.47
C ILE A 11 -42.48 13.86 -20.80
N ALA A 12 -42.34 13.75 -19.47
CA ALA A 12 -41.16 14.18 -18.76
C ALA A 12 -40.02 13.19 -19.08
N LEU A 13 -39.07 13.62 -19.94
CA LEU A 13 -37.79 12.93 -20.05
C LEU A 13 -37.08 13.06 -18.67
N MET A 14 -37.07 12.00 -17.89
CA MET A 14 -36.12 11.86 -16.81
C MET A 14 -34.74 11.59 -17.43
N ALA A 15 -33.98 12.67 -17.69
CA ALA A 15 -32.53 12.55 -17.87
C ALA A 15 -31.98 12.03 -16.55
N GLY A 16 -31.72 10.73 -16.51
CA GLY A 16 -30.92 10.14 -15.41
C GLY A 16 -29.59 10.90 -15.38
N ALA A 17 -29.32 11.64 -14.31
CA ALA A 17 -28.01 12.18 -14.07
C ALA A 17 -27.08 10.93 -14.00
N ALA A 18 -26.29 10.69 -15.04
CA ALA A 18 -25.17 9.77 -14.95
C ALA A 18 -24.33 10.31 -13.78
N ALA A 19 -24.19 9.52 -12.71
CA ALA A 19 -23.25 9.87 -11.67
C ALA A 19 -21.90 10.07 -12.36
N ALA A 20 -21.28 11.24 -12.16
CA ALA A 20 -19.97 11.49 -12.71
C ALA A 20 -19.02 10.38 -12.18
N ASP A 21 -18.27 9.76 -13.07
CA ASP A 21 -17.29 8.77 -12.68
C ASP A 21 -16.15 9.47 -11.93
N LYS A 22 -15.58 8.79 -10.95
CA LYS A 22 -14.46 9.30 -10.15
C LYS A 22 -13.29 9.80 -11.02
N LEU A 23 -13.07 9.18 -12.17
CA LEU A 23 -12.06 9.61 -13.14
C LEU A 23 -12.34 11.00 -13.69
N ASP A 24 -13.62 11.30 -14.00
CA ASP A 24 -14.04 12.60 -14.51
C ASP A 24 -13.92 13.67 -13.43
N ASP A 25 -14.26 13.34 -12.16
CA ASP A 25 -14.10 14.25 -11.02
C ASP A 25 -12.62 14.62 -10.80
N ILE A 26 -11.70 13.63 -10.84
CA ILE A 26 -10.26 13.82 -10.71
C ILE A 26 -9.75 14.74 -11.86
N LYS A 27 -10.16 14.48 -13.10
CA LYS A 27 -9.77 15.30 -14.26
C LYS A 27 -10.30 16.73 -14.16
N ALA A 28 -11.56 16.88 -13.74
CA ALA A 28 -12.18 18.19 -13.54
C ALA A 28 -11.50 18.99 -12.42
N ALA A 29 -11.08 18.31 -11.32
CA ALA A 29 -10.34 18.92 -10.23
C ALA A 29 -8.87 19.27 -10.61
N GLY A 30 -8.35 18.72 -11.70
CA GLY A 30 -6.95 18.89 -12.13
C GLY A 30 -5.92 18.27 -11.19
N LYS A 31 -6.34 17.41 -10.26
CA LYS A 31 -5.46 16.73 -9.30
C LYS A 31 -6.03 15.39 -8.86
N ILE A 32 -5.13 14.47 -8.49
CA ILE A 32 -5.45 13.22 -7.79
C ILE A 32 -4.79 13.24 -6.41
N VAL A 33 -5.54 12.88 -5.37
CA VAL A 33 -5.06 12.82 -3.98
C VAL A 33 -4.64 11.39 -3.67
N VAL A 34 -3.34 11.16 -3.45
CA VAL A 34 -2.76 9.83 -3.28
C VAL A 34 -2.24 9.65 -1.86
N GLY A 35 -2.76 8.65 -1.15
CA GLY A 35 -2.24 8.22 0.15
C GLY A 35 -0.95 7.41 -0.04
N VAL A 36 0.15 7.87 0.54
CA VAL A 36 1.48 7.28 0.41
C VAL A 36 2.14 7.09 1.78
N LYS A 37 3.08 6.14 1.89
CA LYS A 37 3.89 5.98 3.09
C LYS A 37 4.84 7.16 3.26
N GLN A 38 5.18 7.48 4.53
CA GLN A 38 6.17 8.51 4.87
C GLN A 38 7.32 7.99 5.74
N ASP A 39 7.23 6.75 6.19
CA ASP A 39 8.12 6.11 7.17
C ASP A 39 8.67 4.76 6.69
N TYR A 40 8.57 4.49 5.38
CA TYR A 40 8.95 3.21 4.79
C TYR A 40 10.01 3.40 3.69
N LYS A 41 11.25 3.76 4.09
CA LYS A 41 12.35 3.90 3.13
C LYS A 41 12.77 2.52 2.60
N PRO A 42 12.98 2.37 1.27
CA PRO A 42 12.95 3.39 0.22
C PRO A 42 11.64 3.44 -0.58
N TRP A 43 10.53 2.84 -0.14
CA TRP A 43 9.24 2.85 -0.87
C TRP A 43 8.51 4.18 -0.77
N GLY A 44 8.32 4.71 0.45
CA GLY A 44 7.74 6.04 0.68
C GLY A 44 8.24 6.60 2.01
N TYR A 45 8.97 7.70 1.97
CA TYR A 45 9.60 8.28 3.16
C TYR A 45 9.79 9.79 3.02
N LEU A 46 9.94 10.45 4.16
CA LEU A 46 10.38 11.84 4.22
C LEU A 46 11.90 11.91 4.26
N ASP A 47 12.49 12.75 3.41
CA ASP A 47 13.90 13.10 3.52
C ASP A 47 14.15 14.11 4.67
N SER A 48 15.41 14.49 4.89
CA SER A 48 15.78 15.46 5.92
C SER A 48 15.23 16.88 5.69
N SER A 49 14.76 17.17 4.47
CA SER A 49 14.15 18.45 4.09
C SER A 49 12.62 18.39 4.13
N GLY A 50 12.04 17.24 4.49
CA GLY A 50 10.59 17.03 4.55
C GLY A 50 9.95 16.71 3.20
N ASN A 51 10.73 16.37 2.17
CA ASN A 51 10.18 15.94 0.88
C ASN A 51 9.80 14.47 0.91
N LEU A 52 8.67 14.13 0.32
CA LEU A 52 8.28 12.74 0.09
C LEU A 52 9.05 12.17 -1.11
N LEU A 53 9.76 11.08 -0.88
CA LEU A 53 10.59 10.35 -1.85
C LEU A 53 10.31 8.85 -1.78
N GLY A 54 10.73 8.12 -2.81
CA GLY A 54 10.70 6.66 -2.88
C GLY A 54 9.89 6.10 -4.02
N LEU A 55 9.95 4.78 -4.19
CA LEU A 55 9.31 4.05 -5.27
C LEU A 55 7.81 4.40 -5.40
N GLU A 56 7.06 4.35 -4.31
CA GLU A 56 5.61 4.61 -4.32
C GLU A 56 5.26 6.06 -4.63
N ILE A 57 6.18 6.98 -4.30
CA ILE A 57 6.05 8.39 -4.68
C ILE A 57 6.22 8.56 -6.20
N ASP A 58 7.16 7.83 -6.80
CA ASP A 58 7.35 7.82 -8.25
C ASP A 58 6.13 7.21 -8.97
N LEU A 59 5.56 6.13 -8.42
CA LEU A 59 4.33 5.52 -8.93
C LEU A 59 3.15 6.51 -8.87
N ALA A 60 2.96 7.20 -7.75
CA ALA A 60 1.91 8.20 -7.60
C ALA A 60 2.03 9.35 -8.60
N LYS A 61 3.27 9.82 -8.84
CA LYS A 61 3.55 10.85 -9.84
C LYS A 61 3.29 10.35 -11.27
N ASP A 62 3.62 9.08 -11.57
CA ASP A 62 3.35 8.51 -12.89
C ASP A 62 1.85 8.35 -13.15
N VAL A 63 1.06 7.89 -12.15
CA VAL A 63 -0.40 7.88 -12.23
C VAL A 63 -0.94 9.26 -12.58
N ALA A 64 -0.56 10.30 -11.83
CA ALA A 64 -1.02 11.66 -12.06
C ALA A 64 -0.64 12.16 -13.47
N LYS A 65 0.59 11.90 -13.91
CA LYS A 65 1.07 12.23 -15.26
C LYS A 65 0.22 11.57 -16.35
N ARG A 66 -0.11 10.28 -16.20
CA ARG A 66 -0.94 9.53 -17.16
C ARG A 66 -2.38 10.04 -17.22
N LEU A 67 -2.90 10.50 -16.08
CA LEU A 67 -4.23 11.14 -16.01
C LEU A 67 -4.22 12.60 -16.49
N GLY A 68 -3.06 13.22 -16.70
CA GLY A 68 -2.92 14.63 -17.10
C GLY A 68 -3.27 15.61 -15.98
N VAL A 69 -3.04 15.21 -14.70
CA VAL A 69 -3.37 16.00 -13.50
C VAL A 69 -2.16 16.12 -12.56
N LEU A 70 -2.29 16.90 -11.49
CA LEU A 70 -1.27 17.01 -10.45
C LEU A 70 -1.42 15.91 -9.40
N ALA A 71 -0.30 15.40 -8.86
CA ALA A 71 -0.31 14.53 -7.69
C ALA A 71 -0.32 15.37 -6.41
N GLU A 72 -1.35 15.23 -5.58
CA GLU A 72 -1.37 15.70 -4.19
C GLU A 72 -1.10 14.49 -3.29
N LEU A 73 0.04 14.49 -2.59
CA LEU A 73 0.47 13.36 -1.77
C LEU A 73 0.03 13.57 -0.32
N VAL A 74 -0.68 12.59 0.24
CA VAL A 74 -1.14 12.60 1.63
C VAL A 74 -0.44 11.48 2.39
N PRO A 75 0.37 11.81 3.42
CA PRO A 75 0.98 10.79 4.27
C PRO A 75 -0.06 9.95 5.00
N VAL A 76 0.10 8.63 4.91
CA VAL A 76 -0.75 7.65 5.61
C VAL A 76 0.08 6.61 6.35
N VAL A 77 -0.55 5.96 7.34
CA VAL A 77 -0.02 4.80 8.06
C VAL A 77 -0.87 3.56 7.78
N ALA A 78 -0.36 2.38 8.15
CA ALA A 78 -1.05 1.12 7.86
C ALA A 78 -2.47 1.04 8.46
N SER A 79 -2.71 1.69 9.59
CA SER A 79 -4.01 1.68 10.28
C SER A 79 -5.06 2.62 9.71
N ASN A 80 -4.67 3.72 9.03
CA ASN A 80 -5.64 4.75 8.59
C ASN A 80 -5.86 4.83 7.08
N ARG A 81 -4.97 4.23 6.24
CA ARG A 81 -5.02 4.39 4.77
C ARG A 81 -6.33 3.93 4.13
N MET A 82 -6.95 2.84 4.62
CA MET A 82 -8.24 2.38 4.11
C MET A 82 -9.38 3.30 4.53
N GLU A 83 -9.39 3.75 5.78
CA GLU A 83 -10.38 4.70 6.27
C GLU A 83 -10.34 6.03 5.51
N PHE A 84 -9.14 6.56 5.22
CA PHE A 84 -8.97 7.79 4.45
C PHE A 84 -9.53 7.63 3.03
N LEU A 85 -9.34 6.46 2.41
CA LEU A 85 -9.90 6.14 1.11
C LEU A 85 -11.45 6.07 1.15
N GLN A 86 -12.01 5.38 2.14
CA GLN A 86 -13.46 5.26 2.32
C GLN A 86 -14.14 6.60 2.62
N GLN A 87 -13.46 7.49 3.34
CA GLN A 87 -13.94 8.84 3.65
C GLN A 87 -13.78 9.83 2.48
N GLY A 88 -13.17 9.41 1.36
CA GLY A 88 -12.88 10.30 0.23
C GLY A 88 -11.83 11.38 0.52
N ARG A 89 -11.01 11.20 1.58
CA ARG A 89 -9.89 12.09 1.90
C ARG A 89 -8.71 11.89 0.95
N ILE A 90 -8.63 10.72 0.35
CA ILE A 90 -7.69 10.34 -0.72
C ILE A 90 -8.47 9.61 -1.80
N ASP A 91 -8.02 9.69 -3.03
CA ASP A 91 -8.62 9.03 -4.19
C ASP A 91 -7.98 7.67 -4.48
N LEU A 92 -6.71 7.50 -4.10
CA LEU A 92 -5.89 6.34 -4.38
C LEU A 92 -4.99 6.04 -3.17
N VAL A 93 -4.75 4.76 -2.89
CA VAL A 93 -3.71 4.31 -1.97
C VAL A 93 -2.58 3.66 -2.75
N ILE A 94 -1.36 4.14 -2.57
CA ILE A 94 -0.11 3.48 -2.97
C ILE A 94 0.80 3.49 -1.73
N ALA A 95 0.65 2.47 -0.87
CA ALA A 95 1.22 2.54 0.49
C ALA A 95 1.48 1.14 1.06
N THR A 96 2.29 0.31 0.39
CA THR A 96 2.69 -1.05 0.82
C THR A 96 1.51 -1.89 1.35
N MET A 97 0.37 -1.82 0.64
CA MET A 97 -0.85 -2.44 1.14
C MET A 97 -1.01 -3.88 0.64
N GLY A 98 -0.76 -4.85 1.52
CA GLY A 98 -0.97 -6.27 1.22
C GLY A 98 -2.41 -6.54 0.77
N ASP A 99 -2.55 -7.29 -0.31
CA ASP A 99 -3.83 -7.68 -0.89
C ASP A 99 -4.33 -8.96 -0.22
N ASN A 100 -5.48 -8.90 0.41
CA ASN A 100 -6.10 -10.05 1.07
C ASN A 100 -7.63 -9.97 1.05
N PRO A 101 -8.34 -11.12 1.24
CA PRO A 101 -9.80 -11.17 1.13
C PRO A 101 -10.53 -10.14 2.00
N LYS A 102 -10.08 -9.92 3.25
CA LYS A 102 -10.74 -8.95 4.15
C LYS A 102 -10.64 -7.52 3.67
N ARG A 103 -9.50 -7.13 3.07
CA ARG A 103 -9.34 -5.79 2.50
C ARG A 103 -10.16 -5.61 1.23
N ARG A 104 -10.29 -6.66 0.42
CA ARG A 104 -11.14 -6.68 -0.78
C ARG A 104 -12.64 -6.49 -0.49
N GLU A 105 -13.08 -6.79 0.73
CA GLU A 105 -14.46 -6.50 1.16
C GLU A 105 -14.70 -5.00 1.45
N VAL A 106 -13.62 -4.21 1.59
CA VAL A 106 -13.67 -2.84 2.12
C VAL A 106 -13.20 -1.80 1.11
N VAL A 107 -12.22 -2.15 0.28
CA VAL A 107 -11.62 -1.30 -0.75
C VAL A 107 -11.39 -2.07 -2.04
N GLY A 108 -11.37 -1.36 -3.17
CA GLY A 108 -11.08 -1.95 -4.49
C GLY A 108 -9.59 -2.18 -4.68
N MET A 109 -9.14 -3.43 -4.50
CA MET A 109 -7.74 -3.82 -4.72
C MET A 109 -7.51 -4.07 -6.21
N ILE A 110 -6.58 -3.35 -6.81
CA ILE A 110 -6.27 -3.39 -8.24
C ILE A 110 -5.32 -4.55 -8.57
N GLU A 111 -5.65 -5.31 -9.60
CA GLU A 111 -4.79 -6.35 -10.17
C GLU A 111 -4.33 -5.98 -11.59
N PRO A 112 -3.07 -6.34 -11.96
CA PRO A 112 -2.09 -7.08 -11.17
C PRO A 112 -1.58 -6.28 -9.97
N ASN A 113 -1.07 -6.97 -8.95
CA ASN A 113 -0.44 -6.32 -7.81
C ASN A 113 0.90 -5.70 -8.24
N TYR A 114 1.26 -4.53 -7.68
CA TYR A 114 2.47 -3.82 -8.12
C TYR A 114 3.76 -4.30 -7.46
N TYR A 115 3.68 -4.99 -6.31
CA TYR A 115 4.82 -5.49 -5.55
C TYR A 115 4.44 -6.70 -4.69
N ALA A 116 5.39 -7.28 -3.94
CA ALA A 116 5.13 -8.28 -2.92
C ALA A 116 6.15 -8.20 -1.79
N GLY A 117 5.74 -8.62 -0.60
CA GLY A 117 6.58 -8.81 0.57
C GLY A 117 6.00 -9.89 1.46
N GLY A 118 6.66 -10.15 2.60
CA GLY A 118 6.20 -11.09 3.60
C GLY A 118 6.58 -10.63 4.99
N ALA A 119 6.11 -11.34 6.02
CA ALA A 119 6.42 -11.07 7.40
C ALA A 119 7.81 -11.61 7.77
N ASN A 120 8.59 -10.81 8.47
CA ASN A 120 9.81 -11.25 9.13
C ASN A 120 10.05 -10.37 10.37
N VAL A 121 11.14 -10.61 11.07
CA VAL A 121 11.54 -9.76 12.19
C VAL A 121 12.95 -9.22 11.97
N ILE A 122 13.18 -7.99 12.44
CA ILE A 122 14.53 -7.50 12.71
C ILE A 122 14.78 -7.64 14.21
N ALA A 123 15.90 -8.25 14.57
CA ALA A 123 16.26 -8.50 15.95
C ALA A 123 17.77 -8.30 16.18
N PRO A 124 18.21 -7.94 17.40
CA PRO A 124 19.63 -7.92 17.75
C PRO A 124 20.27 -9.29 17.51
N LYS A 125 21.44 -9.35 16.90
CA LYS A 125 22.20 -10.60 16.69
C LYS A 125 22.45 -11.36 18.01
N ILE A 126 22.61 -10.61 19.09
CA ILE A 126 22.80 -11.16 20.43
C ILE A 126 21.54 -11.78 21.04
N SER A 127 20.35 -11.57 20.45
CA SER A 127 19.07 -12.09 20.98
C SER A 127 19.01 -13.62 21.02
N GLY A 128 19.79 -14.30 20.17
CA GLY A 128 19.76 -15.75 20.02
C GLY A 128 18.51 -16.29 19.33
N LEU A 129 17.66 -15.41 18.78
CA LEU A 129 16.48 -15.82 18.01
C LEU A 129 16.92 -16.47 16.71
N SER A 130 16.32 -17.60 16.33
CA SER A 130 16.64 -18.37 15.13
C SER A 130 15.42 -18.91 14.39
N THR A 131 14.29 -19.07 15.09
CA THR A 131 13.03 -19.56 14.53
C THR A 131 11.86 -18.70 15.04
N TRP A 132 10.73 -18.79 14.37
CA TRP A 132 9.49 -18.11 14.78
C TRP A 132 9.01 -18.58 16.16
N GLU A 133 9.22 -19.85 16.51
CA GLU A 133 8.86 -20.43 17.80
C GLU A 133 9.59 -19.80 18.98
N ASP A 134 10.79 -19.25 18.73
CA ASP A 134 11.57 -18.54 19.76
C ASP A 134 10.88 -17.27 20.26
N LEU A 135 9.87 -16.77 19.54
CA LEU A 135 9.07 -15.60 19.93
C LEU A 135 7.97 -15.91 20.95
N ARG A 136 7.72 -17.18 21.27
CA ARG A 136 6.65 -17.58 22.19
C ARG A 136 6.75 -16.89 23.54
N GLY A 137 5.68 -16.18 23.92
CA GLY A 137 5.58 -15.43 25.18
C GLY A 137 6.47 -14.20 25.27
N LYS A 138 7.16 -13.83 24.17
CA LYS A 138 8.00 -12.62 24.14
C LYS A 138 7.23 -11.42 23.61
N ASP A 139 7.62 -10.24 24.08
CA ASP A 139 7.11 -8.97 23.58
C ASP A 139 7.78 -8.64 22.24
N VAL A 140 6.98 -8.48 21.19
CA VAL A 140 7.40 -8.21 19.83
C VAL A 140 6.76 -6.91 19.35
N CYS A 141 7.57 -5.94 18.98
CA CYS A 141 7.11 -4.69 18.39
C CYS A 141 6.51 -4.95 17.01
N ALA A 142 5.42 -4.27 16.66
CA ALA A 142 4.79 -4.33 15.34
C ALA A 142 4.04 -3.04 15.04
N LEU A 143 3.53 -2.88 13.82
CA LEU A 143 2.70 -1.74 13.47
C LEU A 143 1.22 -2.06 13.56
N GLN A 144 0.43 -1.09 14.03
CA GLN A 144 -1.03 -1.15 14.00
C GLN A 144 -1.51 -1.31 12.54
N GLY A 145 -2.48 -2.22 12.32
CA GLY A 145 -3.04 -2.46 10.98
C GLY A 145 -2.18 -3.35 10.07
N ALA A 146 -1.04 -3.88 10.54
CA ALA A 146 -0.29 -4.89 9.81
C ALA A 146 -1.06 -6.21 9.74
N TYR A 147 -1.11 -6.84 8.57
CA TYR A 147 -1.95 -8.02 8.32
C TYR A 147 -1.46 -9.28 9.04
N TYR A 148 -0.17 -9.37 9.29
CA TYR A 148 0.50 -10.52 9.89
C TYR A 148 0.47 -10.54 11.43
N ASN A 149 0.13 -9.45 12.10
CA ASN A 149 0.13 -9.40 13.58
C ASN A 149 -0.74 -10.52 14.19
N LYS A 150 -1.98 -10.64 13.70
CA LYS A 150 -2.90 -11.66 14.22
C LYS A 150 -2.46 -13.08 13.88
N PRO A 151 -2.10 -13.46 12.64
CA PRO A 151 -1.56 -14.77 12.32
C PRO A 151 -0.36 -15.14 13.18
N VAL A 152 0.64 -14.26 13.27
CA VAL A 152 1.88 -14.51 14.04
C VAL A 152 1.58 -14.70 15.53
N THR A 153 0.68 -13.88 16.13
CA THR A 153 0.24 -14.09 17.52
C THR A 153 -0.43 -15.44 17.72
N GLN A 154 -1.29 -15.84 16.78
CA GLN A 154 -2.06 -17.09 16.92
C GLN A 154 -1.18 -18.33 16.77
N GLU A 155 -0.21 -18.28 15.87
CA GLU A 155 0.64 -19.42 15.54
C GLU A 155 1.80 -19.57 16.52
N TYR A 156 2.47 -18.48 16.82
CA TYR A 156 3.71 -18.50 17.62
C TYR A 156 3.50 -18.05 19.07
N GLY A 157 2.34 -17.54 19.44
CA GLY A 157 2.02 -17.13 20.81
C GLY A 157 2.83 -15.92 21.29
N THR A 158 3.12 -14.99 20.39
CA THR A 158 3.82 -13.73 20.70
C THR A 158 2.92 -12.71 21.38
N ASN A 159 3.49 -11.82 22.19
CA ASN A 159 2.82 -10.64 22.70
C ASN A 159 3.12 -9.46 21.78
N ILE A 160 2.16 -9.01 20.97
CA ILE A 160 2.35 -7.89 20.06
C ILE A 160 2.22 -6.55 20.80
N LEU A 161 3.29 -5.74 20.77
CA LEU A 161 3.30 -4.33 21.14
C LEU A 161 3.14 -3.50 19.86
N ALA A 162 1.92 -3.02 19.59
CA ALA A 162 1.58 -2.36 18.32
C ALA A 162 1.75 -0.83 18.39
N PHE A 163 2.58 -0.27 17.52
CA PHE A 163 2.88 1.16 17.38
C PHE A 163 2.21 1.77 16.14
N ALA A 164 2.06 3.10 16.14
CA ALA A 164 1.43 3.80 15.02
C ALA A 164 2.33 3.84 13.77
N GLY A 165 3.64 4.02 13.95
CA GLY A 165 4.62 4.16 12.89
C GLY A 165 5.93 3.43 13.15
N VAL A 166 6.78 3.37 12.12
CA VAL A 166 8.11 2.72 12.17
C VAL A 166 9.04 3.40 13.18
N PRO A 167 9.09 4.75 13.30
CA PRO A 167 9.98 5.39 14.26
C PRO A 167 9.75 4.96 15.70
N GLU A 168 8.49 4.87 16.14
CA GLU A 168 8.14 4.45 17.49
C GLU A 168 8.47 2.97 17.74
N ALA A 169 8.17 2.10 16.75
CA ALA A 169 8.47 0.68 16.86
C ALA A 169 9.98 0.41 16.91
N THR A 170 10.76 1.08 16.09
CA THR A 170 12.23 0.96 16.08
C THR A 170 12.87 1.54 17.33
N ALA A 171 12.37 2.66 17.85
CA ALA A 171 12.81 3.20 19.14
C ALA A 171 12.50 2.23 20.29
N ALA A 172 11.34 1.57 20.30
CA ALA A 172 11.00 0.56 21.28
C ALA A 172 11.89 -0.69 21.20
N LEU A 173 12.26 -1.12 19.98
CA LEU A 173 13.22 -2.21 19.78
C LEU A 173 14.61 -1.83 20.32
N THR A 174 15.11 -0.65 19.96
CA THR A 174 16.47 -0.22 20.32
C THR A 174 16.64 0.06 21.82
N ASN A 175 15.57 0.45 22.51
CA ASN A 175 15.58 0.62 23.97
C ASN A 175 15.27 -0.66 24.75
N GLY A 176 15.04 -1.80 24.05
CA GLY A 176 14.81 -3.10 24.68
C GLY A 176 13.38 -3.33 25.20
N SER A 177 12.40 -2.51 24.82
CA SER A 177 10.99 -2.72 25.16
C SER A 177 10.39 -3.96 24.49
N CYS A 178 10.98 -4.43 23.41
CA CYS A 178 10.65 -5.67 22.72
C CYS A 178 11.91 -6.39 22.23
N VAL A 179 11.82 -7.71 22.03
CA VAL A 179 12.96 -8.53 21.61
C VAL A 179 13.23 -8.48 20.11
N ALA A 180 12.21 -8.12 19.33
CA ALA A 180 12.24 -8.05 17.87
C ALA A 180 11.17 -7.06 17.36
N PHE A 181 11.35 -6.56 16.14
CA PHE A 181 10.33 -5.80 15.43
C PHE A 181 9.82 -6.62 14.23
N LEU A 182 8.58 -7.04 14.30
CA LEU A 182 7.85 -7.76 13.25
C LEU A 182 7.42 -6.76 12.18
N TYR A 183 7.96 -6.92 10.97
CA TYR A 183 7.66 -6.04 9.85
C TYR A 183 7.87 -6.75 8.50
N ASP A 184 7.67 -5.99 7.39
CA ASP A 184 7.88 -6.55 6.05
C ASP A 184 9.37 -6.85 5.82
N ASN A 185 9.67 -8.05 5.30
CA ASN A 185 11.05 -8.46 4.98
C ASN A 185 11.76 -7.47 4.07
N THR A 186 11.05 -6.90 3.09
CA THR A 186 11.60 -5.95 2.12
C THR A 186 12.15 -4.69 2.79
N TRP A 187 11.44 -4.15 3.80
CA TRP A 187 11.95 -3.04 4.60
C TRP A 187 13.17 -3.45 5.42
N ILE A 188 13.09 -4.60 6.10
CA ILE A 188 14.19 -5.11 6.94
C ILE A 188 15.45 -5.30 6.11
N GLU A 189 15.36 -5.98 4.96
CA GLU A 189 16.49 -6.19 4.04
C GLU A 189 17.11 -4.86 3.60
N SER A 190 16.29 -3.88 3.25
CA SER A 190 16.77 -2.56 2.85
C SER A 190 17.49 -1.84 3.99
N GLN A 191 16.96 -1.89 5.22
CA GLN A 191 17.61 -1.25 6.38
C GLN A 191 18.94 -1.91 6.71
N LEU A 192 18.98 -3.25 6.75
CA LEU A 192 20.21 -4.01 7.03
C LEU A 192 21.31 -3.78 5.98
N ALA A 193 20.90 -3.51 4.72
CA ALA A 193 21.84 -3.25 3.63
C ALA A 193 22.37 -1.81 3.58
N SER A 194 21.59 -0.81 4.05
CA SER A 194 21.87 0.59 3.78
C SER A 194 22.09 1.47 5.00
N ASP A 195 21.66 1.06 6.19
CA ASP A 195 21.74 1.90 7.39
C ASP A 195 22.63 1.26 8.47
N PRO A 196 23.82 1.86 8.76
CA PRO A 196 24.77 1.36 9.77
C PRO A 196 24.19 1.23 11.19
N VAL A 197 23.11 1.91 11.52
CA VAL A 197 22.39 1.78 12.81
C VAL A 197 21.98 0.34 13.06
N TRP A 198 21.73 -0.43 12.01
CA TRP A 198 21.32 -1.83 12.09
C TRP A 198 22.46 -2.83 11.99
N ALA A 199 23.72 -2.40 12.08
CA ALA A 199 24.91 -3.29 11.94
C ALA A 199 24.90 -4.47 12.93
N ASP A 200 24.37 -4.29 14.14
CA ASP A 200 24.27 -5.32 15.18
C ASP A 200 22.93 -6.09 15.15
N TYR A 201 22.12 -5.90 14.12
CA TYR A 201 20.83 -6.56 13.92
C TYR A 201 20.90 -7.54 12.75
N SER A 202 19.91 -8.41 12.69
CA SER A 202 19.73 -9.38 11.60
C SER A 202 18.25 -9.64 11.36
N MET A 203 17.97 -10.30 10.24
CA MET A 203 16.69 -10.92 9.93
C MET A 203 16.85 -12.43 10.09
N PRO A 204 16.57 -13.00 11.29
CA PRO A 204 17.01 -14.35 11.63
C PRO A 204 16.11 -15.46 11.10
N PHE A 205 14.92 -15.16 10.61
CA PHE A 205 13.92 -16.16 10.25
C PHE A 205 13.75 -16.33 8.74
N ILE A 206 13.09 -17.40 8.35
CA ILE A 206 12.53 -17.54 7.01
C ILE A 206 11.32 -16.63 6.91
N THR A 207 11.22 -15.87 5.82
CA THR A 207 10.08 -14.97 5.58
C THR A 207 8.78 -15.78 5.42
N GLU A 208 7.75 -15.37 6.14
CA GLU A 208 6.43 -16.00 6.14
C GLU A 208 5.34 -15.04 5.68
N GLN A 209 4.10 -15.56 5.59
CA GLN A 209 2.92 -14.79 5.22
C GLN A 209 3.14 -13.96 3.94
N PRO A 210 3.71 -14.55 2.85
CA PRO A 210 3.95 -13.81 1.63
C PRO A 210 2.64 -13.21 1.12
N GLN A 211 2.68 -11.92 0.78
CA GLN A 211 1.50 -11.21 0.33
C GLN A 211 1.87 -10.21 -0.77
N PRO A 212 1.18 -10.25 -1.92
CA PRO A 212 1.34 -9.21 -2.93
C PRO A 212 0.76 -7.89 -2.42
N TRP A 213 1.30 -6.78 -2.90
CA TRP A 213 0.82 -5.42 -2.57
C TRP A 213 0.06 -4.85 -3.74
N SER A 214 -1.08 -4.26 -3.43
CA SER A 214 -1.95 -3.61 -4.41
C SER A 214 -2.02 -2.12 -4.18
N ILE A 215 -2.23 -1.36 -5.26
CA ILE A 215 -2.84 -0.04 -5.15
C ILE A 215 -4.34 -0.24 -4.89
N ALA A 216 -4.99 0.72 -4.23
CA ALA A 216 -6.41 0.60 -3.96
C ALA A 216 -7.18 1.87 -4.27
N VAL A 217 -8.38 1.66 -4.79
CA VAL A 217 -9.41 2.66 -5.10
C VAL A 217 -10.62 2.47 -4.17
N PRO A 218 -11.55 3.42 -4.07
CA PRO A 218 -12.83 3.17 -3.41
C PRO A 218 -13.50 1.91 -3.99
N LEU A 219 -14.11 1.10 -3.13
CA LEU A 219 -14.68 -0.20 -3.55
C LEU A 219 -15.69 -0.06 -4.70
N ALA A 220 -16.50 0.98 -4.67
CA ALA A 220 -17.51 1.25 -5.69
C ALA A 220 -16.90 1.58 -7.07
N ASP A 221 -15.65 2.04 -7.10
CA ASP A 221 -14.98 2.47 -8.33
C ASP A 221 -14.12 1.37 -8.97
N LEU A 222 -14.00 0.18 -8.33
CA LEU A 222 -13.12 -0.90 -8.78
C LEU A 222 -13.38 -1.33 -10.22
N ASP A 223 -14.66 -1.53 -10.57
CA ASP A 223 -15.12 -1.97 -11.90
C ASP A 223 -15.63 -0.81 -12.76
N GLN A 224 -15.40 0.44 -12.33
CA GLN A 224 -15.73 1.65 -13.07
C GLN A 224 -14.53 2.14 -13.90
N PRO A 225 -14.69 3.08 -14.82
CA PRO A 225 -13.60 3.61 -15.65
C PRO A 225 -12.35 4.00 -14.84
N TYR A 226 -12.52 4.53 -13.63
CA TYR A 226 -11.39 4.87 -12.75
C TYR A 226 -10.58 3.63 -12.34
N GLY A 227 -11.22 2.60 -11.81
CA GLY A 227 -10.54 1.34 -11.42
C GLY A 227 -9.92 0.62 -12.61
N LEU A 228 -10.63 0.59 -13.75
CA LEU A 228 -10.12 0.01 -15.00
C LEU A 228 -8.86 0.75 -15.50
N MET A 229 -8.84 2.08 -15.43
CA MET A 229 -7.66 2.89 -15.76
C MET A 229 -6.47 2.55 -14.84
N MET A 230 -6.70 2.39 -13.52
CA MET A 230 -5.64 1.98 -12.59
C MET A 230 -5.11 0.59 -12.93
N LYS A 231 -5.96 -0.34 -13.30
CA LYS A 231 -5.57 -1.68 -13.75
C LYS A 231 -4.69 -1.63 -15.02
N GLU A 232 -5.06 -0.81 -15.99
CA GLU A 232 -4.26 -0.61 -17.20
C GLU A 232 -2.89 -0.03 -16.86
N ILE A 233 -2.81 0.96 -16.00
CA ILE A 233 -1.56 1.59 -15.57
C ILE A 233 -0.63 0.57 -14.92
N VAL A 234 -1.11 -0.22 -13.94
CA VAL A 234 -0.27 -1.23 -13.26
C VAL A 234 0.15 -2.34 -14.21
N THR A 235 -0.74 -2.76 -15.12
CA THR A 235 -0.40 -3.73 -16.16
C THR A 235 0.73 -3.21 -17.06
N ASP A 236 0.66 -1.94 -17.48
CA ASP A 236 1.70 -1.32 -18.30
C ASP A 236 3.02 -1.15 -17.53
N TRP A 237 2.98 -0.83 -16.25
CA TRP A 237 4.17 -0.78 -15.40
C TRP A 237 4.96 -2.09 -15.41
N HIS A 238 4.27 -3.24 -15.37
CA HIS A 238 4.92 -4.54 -15.48
C HIS A 238 5.45 -4.78 -16.90
N LYS A 239 4.61 -4.57 -17.92
CA LYS A 239 4.98 -4.82 -19.33
C LYS A 239 6.17 -3.98 -19.80
N SER A 240 6.19 -2.72 -19.43
CA SER A 240 7.25 -1.78 -19.84
C SER A 240 8.53 -1.88 -19.00
N SER A 241 8.62 -2.80 -18.04
CA SER A 241 9.70 -2.87 -17.04
C SER A 241 9.79 -1.65 -16.10
N PHE A 242 8.80 -0.75 -16.11
CA PHE A 242 8.82 0.47 -15.32
C PHE A 242 9.01 0.21 -13.82
N LEU A 243 8.33 -0.81 -13.26
CA LEU A 243 8.51 -1.19 -11.86
C LEU A 243 9.93 -1.69 -11.56
N ILE A 244 10.52 -2.48 -12.46
CA ILE A 244 11.90 -2.98 -12.32
C ILE A 244 12.89 -1.82 -12.33
N GLU A 245 12.73 -0.87 -13.26
CA GLU A 245 13.56 0.32 -13.35
C GLU A 245 13.43 1.21 -12.11
N ARG A 246 12.19 1.53 -11.69
CA ARG A 246 11.95 2.35 -10.49
C ARG A 246 12.45 1.67 -9.22
N ASN A 247 12.34 0.33 -9.13
CA ASN A 247 12.93 -0.45 -8.03
C ASN A 247 14.45 -0.22 -7.95
N ALA A 248 15.14 -0.35 -9.07
CA ALA A 248 16.59 -0.15 -9.14
C ALA A 248 17.01 1.31 -8.86
N ASP A 249 16.29 2.29 -9.41
CA ASP A 249 16.57 3.72 -9.21
C ASP A 249 16.40 4.16 -7.74
N ASN A 250 15.53 3.49 -7.00
CA ASN A 250 15.36 3.71 -5.56
C ASN A 250 16.33 2.87 -4.71
N GLY A 251 17.30 2.18 -5.32
CA GLY A 251 18.30 1.38 -4.61
C GLY A 251 17.74 0.14 -3.93
N ILE A 252 16.59 -0.36 -4.38
CA ILE A 252 15.98 -1.58 -3.86
C ILE A 252 16.60 -2.78 -4.58
N ALA A 253 16.89 -3.84 -3.84
CA ALA A 253 17.39 -5.09 -4.41
C ALA A 253 16.43 -5.66 -5.47
N PRO A 254 16.92 -6.38 -6.49
CA PRO A 254 16.06 -7.00 -7.48
C PRO A 254 14.98 -7.87 -6.84
N SER A 255 13.74 -7.67 -7.28
CA SER A 255 12.58 -8.40 -6.78
C SER A 255 12.22 -9.55 -7.73
N PRO A 256 12.28 -10.82 -7.28
CA PRO A 256 11.79 -11.95 -8.07
C PRO A 256 10.32 -11.80 -8.48
N PHE A 257 9.50 -11.22 -7.62
CA PHE A 257 8.09 -10.93 -7.93
C PHE A 257 7.95 -10.02 -9.15
N LEU A 258 8.72 -8.92 -9.21
CA LEU A 258 8.65 -7.98 -10.35
C LEU A 258 9.07 -8.67 -11.66
N GLN A 259 10.12 -9.49 -11.62
CA GLN A 259 10.56 -10.22 -12.80
C GLN A 259 9.51 -11.23 -13.25
N GLU A 260 8.95 -12.02 -12.33
CA GLU A 260 7.91 -13.01 -12.63
C GLU A 260 6.65 -12.35 -13.24
N GLN A 261 6.21 -11.20 -12.70
CA GLN A 261 5.04 -10.50 -13.24
C GLN A 261 5.34 -9.89 -14.62
N HIS A 262 6.53 -9.34 -14.81
CA HIS A 262 6.97 -8.86 -16.13
C HIS A 262 6.91 -9.99 -17.15
N ASP A 263 7.52 -11.14 -16.86
CA ASP A 263 7.58 -12.29 -17.78
C ASP A 263 6.19 -12.86 -18.10
N LYS A 264 5.28 -12.85 -17.12
CA LYS A 264 3.89 -13.33 -17.31
C LYS A 264 3.02 -12.43 -18.17
N LEU A 265 3.33 -11.14 -18.22
CA LEU A 265 2.49 -10.14 -18.89
C LEU A 265 3.01 -9.74 -20.27
N GLN A 266 4.21 -10.24 -20.68
CA GLN A 266 4.71 -10.10 -22.06
C GLN A 266 3.85 -10.94 -23.00
#